data_72a25f12d7837d77b41db0f7a80b0401
#
_entry.id   72a25f12d7837d77b41db0f7a80b0401
#
_cell.length_a   1.000
_cell.length_b   1.000
_cell.length_c   1.000
_cell.angle_alpha   90.00
_cell.angle_beta   90.00
_cell.angle_gamma   90.00
#
_symmetry.space_group_name_H-M   'P 1'
#
loop_
_entity.id
_entity.type
_entity.pdbx_description
1 polymer ?
#
loop_
_entity_poly.entity_id
_entity_poly.type
_entity_poly.pdbx_seq_one_letter_code
_entity_poly.pdbx_strand_id
1 'polypeptide(L)'
;MSKRHFPESELIINADGSCFHLHLKPEQLADKVVLVGDPARVDTVAAHFDTKECEVSSREFHTITGMYKGKRITCQSHGIGCDNIDIVANELDTLANINYQTREEFDEHRTLTMVRIGTCGGLQPYTPTGCFIASVKSIGFDGLLNFYAGRNNVCDLQLEEAFKQHMAWDSIKGAPYVSVADADLINQIAGDDMVRGYTISCGGFYGPQGRILRADIADPKQNE
;
A
#
# COMPACT_ATOMS: atom_id res chain seq x y z
N MET A 1 9.68 27.87 -12.76
CA MET A 1 8.28 27.80 -12.25
C MET A 1 8.34 27.99 -10.76
N SER A 2 7.35 28.67 -10.13
CA SER A 2 7.30 28.74 -8.66
C SER A 2 7.08 27.32 -8.11
N LYS A 3 7.80 26.95 -7.05
CA LYS A 3 7.59 25.69 -6.34
C LYS A 3 6.16 25.65 -5.78
N ARG A 4 5.57 24.47 -5.75
CA ARG A 4 4.28 24.26 -5.10
C ARG A 4 4.47 24.38 -3.59
N HIS A 5 3.71 25.25 -2.96
CA HIS A 5 3.65 25.42 -1.51
C HIS A 5 2.38 24.74 -0.96
N PHE A 6 2.51 24.01 0.14
CA PHE A 6 1.41 23.30 0.79
C PHE A 6 0.98 24.04 2.06
N PRO A 7 -0.28 24.54 2.13
CA PRO A 7 -0.78 25.21 3.33
C PRO A 7 -0.94 24.21 4.50
N GLU A 8 -1.11 24.74 5.69
CA GLU A 8 -1.24 23.94 6.92
C GLU A 8 -2.46 23.02 6.94
N SER A 9 -3.52 23.39 6.21
CA SER A 9 -4.72 22.58 6.04
C SER A 9 -4.49 21.32 5.20
N GLU A 10 -3.50 21.33 4.31
CA GLU A 10 -3.20 20.21 3.41
C GLU A 10 -2.05 19.36 3.95
N LEU A 11 -0.96 19.98 4.37
CA LEU A 11 0.19 19.32 4.96
C LEU A 11 0.23 19.63 6.46
N ILE A 12 -0.30 18.71 7.27
CA ILE A 12 -0.28 18.84 8.72
C ILE A 12 1.06 18.33 9.24
N ILE A 13 1.81 19.20 9.94
CA ILE A 13 3.08 18.88 10.57
C ILE A 13 2.91 19.07 12.08
N ASN A 14 3.30 18.08 12.86
CA ASN A 14 3.27 18.14 14.31
C ASN A 14 4.29 19.16 14.85
N ALA A 15 4.10 19.60 16.08
CA ALA A 15 4.98 20.60 16.70
C ALA A 15 6.46 20.16 16.82
N ASP A 16 6.71 18.85 16.80
CA ASP A 16 8.05 18.26 16.82
C ASP A 16 8.68 18.10 15.42
N GLY A 17 7.97 18.52 14.36
CA GLY A 17 8.40 18.44 12.97
C GLY A 17 8.10 17.09 12.29
N SER A 18 7.36 16.19 12.92
CA SER A 18 6.93 14.91 12.31
C SER A 18 5.66 15.06 11.45
N CYS A 19 5.40 14.11 10.54
CA CYS A 19 4.12 14.03 9.84
C CYS A 19 2.98 13.64 10.79
N PHE A 20 1.76 13.91 10.39
CA PHE A 20 0.63 13.97 11.31
C PHE A 20 0.24 12.61 11.92
N HIS A 21 0.10 11.57 11.07
CA HIS A 21 -0.38 10.28 11.57
C HIS A 21 0.77 9.32 11.90
N LEU A 22 1.78 9.21 11.04
CA LEU A 22 2.89 8.28 11.26
C LEU A 22 3.87 8.76 12.32
N HIS A 23 3.86 10.05 12.65
CA HIS A 23 4.82 10.70 13.56
C HIS A 23 6.30 10.49 13.15
N LEU A 24 6.53 10.26 11.87
CA LEU A 24 7.89 10.17 11.31
C LEU A 24 8.41 11.53 10.91
N LYS A 25 9.73 11.68 11.00
CA LYS A 25 10.47 12.82 10.45
C LYS A 25 11.17 12.42 9.14
N PRO A 26 11.44 13.37 8.23
CA PRO A 26 12.04 13.08 6.93
C PRO A 26 13.34 12.26 7.01
N GLU A 27 14.21 12.54 7.98
CA GLU A 27 15.48 11.84 8.18
C GLU A 27 15.33 10.39 8.67
N GLN A 28 14.18 10.04 9.21
CA GLN A 28 13.88 8.69 9.69
C GLN A 28 13.44 7.73 8.59
N LEU A 29 13.06 8.25 7.40
CA LEU A 29 12.57 7.44 6.29
C LEU A 29 13.73 6.97 5.39
N ALA A 30 13.77 5.67 5.11
CA ALA A 30 14.65 5.07 4.09
C ALA A 30 13.98 5.06 2.70
N ASP A 31 14.80 4.95 1.62
CA ASP A 31 14.28 4.81 0.25
C ASP A 31 13.60 3.47 -0.01
N LYS A 32 13.94 2.45 0.79
CA LYS A 32 13.35 1.12 0.72
C LYS A 32 12.40 0.93 1.87
N VAL A 33 11.12 0.67 1.54
CA VAL A 33 10.06 0.54 2.53
C VAL A 33 9.39 -0.83 2.41
N VAL A 34 9.37 -1.57 3.51
CA VAL A 34 8.57 -2.78 3.67
C VAL A 34 7.28 -2.41 4.39
N LEU A 35 6.14 -2.64 3.74
CA LEU A 35 4.82 -2.40 4.30
C LEU A 35 4.22 -3.70 4.83
N VAL A 36 3.66 -3.65 6.03
CA VAL A 36 2.94 -4.77 6.65
C VAL A 36 1.60 -4.29 7.22
N GLY A 37 0.62 -5.17 7.31
CA GLY A 37 -0.69 -4.80 7.86
C GLY A 37 -0.67 -4.67 9.38
N ASP A 38 -0.14 -5.69 10.06
CA ASP A 38 -0.13 -5.81 11.51
C ASP A 38 1.11 -5.11 12.11
N PRO A 39 0.94 -4.20 13.11
CA PRO A 39 2.06 -3.58 13.80
C PRO A 39 3.07 -4.58 14.38
N ALA A 40 2.62 -5.73 14.91
CA ALA A 40 3.51 -6.75 15.46
C ALA A 40 4.44 -7.40 14.41
N ARG A 41 4.07 -7.34 13.13
CA ARG A 41 4.96 -7.82 12.05
C ARG A 41 6.12 -6.88 11.78
N VAL A 42 6.03 -5.60 12.16
CA VAL A 42 7.16 -4.67 12.06
C VAL A 42 8.31 -5.19 12.91
N ASP A 43 8.04 -5.62 14.14
CA ASP A 43 9.05 -6.21 15.02
C ASP A 43 9.64 -7.50 14.44
N THR A 44 8.81 -8.33 13.82
CA THR A 44 9.25 -9.57 13.16
C THR A 44 10.22 -9.27 12.02
N VAL A 45 9.93 -8.28 11.18
CA VAL A 45 10.83 -7.85 10.08
C VAL A 45 12.09 -7.20 10.66
N ALA A 46 11.94 -6.29 11.62
CA ALA A 46 13.06 -5.58 12.23
C ALA A 46 13.98 -6.46 13.08
N ALA A 47 13.53 -7.64 13.48
CA ALA A 47 14.39 -8.65 14.14
C ALA A 47 15.50 -9.17 13.20
N HIS A 48 15.36 -8.98 11.88
CA HIS A 48 16.38 -9.31 10.89
C HIS A 48 17.36 -8.16 10.63
N PHE A 49 17.12 -6.96 11.15
CA PHE A 49 18.00 -5.81 10.93
C PHE A 49 19.33 -5.98 11.71
N ASP A 50 20.42 -5.62 11.07
CA ASP A 50 21.76 -5.61 11.70
C ASP A 50 21.82 -4.56 12.81
N THR A 51 21.17 -3.40 12.57
CA THR A 51 21.03 -2.31 13.54
C THR A 51 19.67 -1.63 13.38
N LYS A 52 19.07 -1.19 14.48
CA LYS A 52 17.89 -0.32 14.46
C LYS A 52 18.35 1.13 14.69
N GLU A 53 17.85 2.07 13.88
CA GLU A 53 18.16 3.49 13.96
C GLU A 53 17.10 4.26 14.71
N CYS A 54 15.83 3.98 14.43
CA CYS A 54 14.70 4.59 15.11
C CYS A 54 13.52 3.63 15.16
N GLU A 55 12.66 3.87 16.14
CA GLU A 55 11.39 3.19 16.33
C GLU A 55 10.34 4.22 16.73
N VAL A 56 9.22 4.26 16.02
CA VAL A 56 8.11 5.20 16.24
C VAL A 56 6.80 4.45 16.22
N SER A 57 5.93 4.74 17.17
CA SER A 57 4.56 4.20 17.21
C SER A 57 3.56 5.32 17.42
N SER A 58 2.56 5.36 16.58
CA SER A 58 1.46 6.31 16.65
C SER A 58 0.20 5.64 16.13
N ARG A 59 -0.85 5.60 16.92
CA ARG A 59 -2.09 4.91 16.59
C ARG A 59 -1.84 3.43 16.23
N GLU A 60 -2.33 2.96 15.08
CA GLU A 60 -2.06 1.65 14.47
C GLU A 60 -0.79 1.61 13.62
N PHE A 61 -0.09 2.73 13.50
CA PHE A 61 1.14 2.86 12.73
C PHE A 61 2.35 2.60 13.61
N HIS A 62 3.11 1.58 13.26
CA HIS A 62 4.39 1.24 13.89
C HIS A 62 5.48 1.22 12.83
N THR A 63 6.59 1.88 13.10
CA THR A 63 7.70 2.05 12.17
C THR A 63 9.02 1.74 12.86
N ILE A 64 9.83 0.93 12.20
CA ILE A 64 11.23 0.73 12.57
C ILE A 64 12.09 0.94 11.32
N THR A 65 13.06 1.84 11.41
CA THR A 65 14.09 2.02 10.39
C THR A 65 15.42 1.50 10.90
N GLY A 66 16.17 0.84 10.03
CA GLY A 66 17.45 0.26 10.38
C GLY A 66 18.24 -0.23 9.17
N MET A 67 19.35 -0.92 9.45
CA MET A 67 20.22 -1.47 8.43
C MET A 67 20.02 -2.98 8.29
N TYR A 68 19.97 -3.47 7.07
CA TYR A 68 19.97 -4.90 6.74
C TYR A 68 20.94 -5.16 5.59
N LYS A 69 22.02 -5.90 5.86
CA LYS A 69 23.07 -6.25 4.87
C LYS A 69 23.54 -5.03 4.07
N GLY A 70 23.86 -3.95 4.78
CA GLY A 70 24.36 -2.70 4.20
C GLY A 70 23.30 -1.85 3.48
N LYS A 71 22.02 -2.18 3.57
CA LYS A 71 20.90 -1.41 3.01
C LYS A 71 20.07 -0.81 4.13
N ARG A 72 19.77 0.49 4.03
CA ARG A 72 18.84 1.16 4.93
C ARG A 72 17.41 0.85 4.53
N ILE A 73 16.60 0.37 5.47
CA ILE A 73 15.22 -0.09 5.24
C ILE A 73 14.31 0.48 6.32
N THR A 74 13.16 0.97 5.93
CA THR A 74 12.04 1.28 6.83
C THR A 74 11.01 0.17 6.75
N CYS A 75 10.64 -0.42 7.89
CA CYS A 75 9.47 -1.29 7.99
C CYS A 75 8.33 -0.50 8.63
N GLN A 76 7.19 -0.44 7.96
CA GLN A 76 6.03 0.37 8.34
C GLN A 76 4.76 -0.47 8.37
N SER A 77 4.01 -0.46 9.48
CA SER A 77 2.66 -0.98 9.47
C SER A 77 1.68 0.04 8.90
N HIS A 78 0.68 -0.47 8.18
CA HIS A 78 -0.40 0.37 7.67
C HIS A 78 -1.76 0.06 8.31
N GLY A 79 -1.85 -0.89 9.26
CA GLY A 79 -3.14 -1.25 9.85
C GLY A 79 -4.08 -1.93 8.84
N ILE A 80 -5.38 -1.73 9.03
CA ILE A 80 -6.45 -2.33 8.23
C ILE A 80 -7.19 -1.22 7.46
N GLY A 81 -7.54 -1.51 6.21
CA GLY A 81 -8.41 -0.66 5.38
C GLY A 81 -7.65 0.22 4.39
N CYS A 82 -8.39 0.64 3.36
CA CYS A 82 -7.86 1.49 2.30
C CYS A 82 -7.56 2.92 2.78
N ASP A 83 -8.30 3.41 3.77
CA ASP A 83 -8.10 4.73 4.38
C ASP A 83 -6.68 4.85 4.97
N ASN A 84 -6.24 3.80 5.68
CA ASN A 84 -4.90 3.75 6.23
C ASN A 84 -3.81 3.65 5.15
N ILE A 85 -4.08 2.96 4.05
CA ILE A 85 -3.15 2.92 2.90
C ILE A 85 -2.99 4.30 2.29
N ASP A 86 -4.07 5.05 2.15
CA ASP A 86 -4.04 6.43 1.68
C ASP A 86 -3.16 7.31 2.56
N ILE A 87 -3.36 7.26 3.87
CA ILE A 87 -2.55 8.00 4.85
C ILE A 87 -1.07 7.63 4.71
N VAL A 88 -0.76 6.34 4.77
CA VAL A 88 0.64 5.87 4.75
C VAL A 88 1.34 6.25 3.46
N ALA A 89 0.70 6.02 2.29
CA ALA A 89 1.32 6.31 1.00
C ALA A 89 1.59 7.81 0.85
N ASN A 90 0.62 8.66 1.19
CA ASN A 90 0.77 10.11 1.08
C ASN A 90 1.79 10.66 2.10
N GLU A 91 1.74 10.24 3.37
CA GLU A 91 2.69 10.76 4.35
C GLU A 91 4.12 10.31 4.09
N LEU A 92 4.35 9.08 3.60
CA LEU A 92 5.68 8.64 3.16
C LEU A 92 6.18 9.45 1.97
N ASP A 93 5.31 9.77 1.00
CA ASP A 93 5.67 10.63 -0.14
C ASP A 93 6.00 12.06 0.32
N THR A 94 5.21 12.64 1.22
CA THR A 94 5.51 13.99 1.75
C THR A 94 6.84 14.04 2.50
N LEU A 95 7.16 13.02 3.30
CA LEU A 95 8.46 12.91 3.99
C LEU A 95 9.63 12.80 3.01
N ALA A 96 9.42 12.19 1.85
CA ALA A 96 10.44 12.04 0.83
C ALA A 96 10.62 13.30 -0.04
N ASN A 97 9.54 14.03 -0.32
CA ASN A 97 9.50 14.97 -1.43
C ASN A 97 9.14 16.41 -1.05
N ILE A 98 8.82 16.67 0.21
CA ILE A 98 8.49 18.03 0.68
C ILE A 98 9.45 18.46 1.80
N ASN A 99 9.95 19.67 1.69
CA ASN A 99 10.67 20.32 2.78
C ASN A 99 9.67 20.77 3.86
N TYR A 100 9.69 20.13 5.02
CA TYR A 100 8.75 20.40 6.12
C TYR A 100 8.94 21.77 6.78
N GLN A 101 10.11 22.43 6.59
CA GLN A 101 10.36 23.78 7.11
C GLN A 101 9.77 24.86 6.20
N THR A 102 9.93 24.71 4.88
CA THR A 102 9.42 25.68 3.89
C THR A 102 8.06 25.31 3.33
N ARG A 103 7.60 24.08 3.54
CA ARG A 103 6.37 23.50 2.98
C ARG A 103 6.33 23.52 1.46
N GLU A 104 7.48 23.34 0.81
CA GLU A 104 7.64 23.36 -0.64
C GLU A 104 8.23 22.04 -1.12
N GLU A 105 7.86 21.64 -2.35
CA GLU A 105 8.46 20.48 -3.00
C GLU A 105 9.98 20.67 -3.15
N PHE A 106 10.74 19.57 -2.99
CA PHE A 106 12.15 19.56 -3.37
C PHE A 106 12.30 19.65 -4.89
N ASP A 107 13.43 20.17 -5.36
CA ASP A 107 13.72 20.25 -6.80
C ASP A 107 13.96 18.85 -7.40
N GLU A 108 14.54 17.95 -6.60
CA GLU A 108 14.82 16.57 -6.97
C GLU A 108 13.78 15.64 -6.33
N HIS A 109 13.11 14.86 -7.17
CA HIS A 109 12.15 13.87 -6.71
C HIS A 109 12.88 12.64 -6.15
N ARG A 110 12.58 12.28 -4.90
CA ARG A 110 13.06 11.08 -4.23
C ARG A 110 12.08 9.93 -4.46
N THR A 111 12.51 8.89 -5.16
CA THR A 111 11.69 7.71 -5.41
C THR A 111 11.80 6.70 -4.27
N LEU A 112 10.65 6.28 -3.74
CA LEU A 112 10.57 5.22 -2.74
C LEU A 112 10.31 3.87 -3.42
N THR A 113 11.08 2.85 -3.05
CA THR A 113 10.81 1.46 -3.43
C THR A 113 9.98 0.81 -2.32
N MET A 114 8.72 0.51 -2.60
CA MET A 114 7.80 -0.06 -1.59
C MET A 114 7.41 -1.49 -1.93
N VAL A 115 7.54 -2.40 -0.96
CA VAL A 115 7.09 -3.79 -1.05
C VAL A 115 6.15 -4.08 0.10
N ARG A 116 4.92 -4.50 -0.19
CA ARG A 116 3.96 -4.91 0.83
C ARG A 116 4.01 -6.42 1.03
N ILE A 117 4.21 -6.84 2.28
CA ILE A 117 4.13 -8.23 2.71
C ILE A 117 2.82 -8.42 3.49
N GLY A 118 1.93 -9.23 2.95
CA GLY A 118 0.62 -9.48 3.54
C GLY A 118 0.19 -10.93 3.42
N THR A 119 -1.06 -11.18 3.74
CA THR A 119 -1.74 -12.46 3.55
C THR A 119 -2.93 -12.28 2.63
N CYS A 120 -3.30 -13.32 1.90
CA CYS A 120 -4.48 -13.36 1.04
C CYS A 120 -5.14 -14.74 1.11
N GLY A 121 -6.40 -14.82 0.69
CA GLY A 121 -7.08 -16.09 0.44
C GLY A 121 -6.84 -16.52 -1.01
N GLY A 122 -6.52 -17.79 -1.23
CA GLY A 122 -6.43 -18.36 -2.57
C GLY A 122 -7.82 -18.53 -3.18
N LEU A 123 -8.03 -18.02 -4.40
CA LEU A 123 -9.27 -18.18 -5.16
C LEU A 123 -9.17 -19.23 -6.26
N GLN A 124 -7.98 -19.79 -6.49
CA GLN A 124 -7.72 -20.73 -7.56
C GLN A 124 -7.19 -22.06 -7.03
N PRO A 125 -7.52 -23.21 -7.66
CA PRO A 125 -7.05 -24.52 -7.21
C PRO A 125 -5.53 -24.68 -7.14
N TYR A 126 -4.79 -23.89 -7.92
CA TYR A 126 -3.32 -23.91 -7.96
C TYR A 126 -2.67 -22.96 -6.93
N THR A 127 -3.46 -22.36 -6.02
CA THR A 127 -2.97 -21.53 -4.92
C THR A 127 -3.30 -22.17 -3.56
N PRO A 128 -2.64 -23.27 -3.19
CA PRO A 128 -2.88 -23.95 -1.93
C PRO A 128 -2.44 -23.09 -0.73
N THR A 129 -2.94 -23.43 0.46
CA THR A 129 -2.50 -22.76 1.70
C THR A 129 -0.99 -22.91 1.88
N GLY A 130 -0.34 -21.80 2.20
CA GLY A 130 1.11 -21.72 2.42
C GLY A 130 1.94 -21.40 1.17
N CYS A 131 1.34 -21.28 -0.02
CA CYS A 131 2.07 -20.81 -1.19
C CYS A 131 2.33 -19.29 -1.11
N PHE A 132 3.42 -18.85 -1.73
CA PHE A 132 3.74 -17.44 -1.88
C PHE A 132 3.14 -16.91 -3.19
N ILE A 133 2.55 -15.72 -3.13
CA ILE A 133 1.95 -15.05 -4.29
C ILE A 133 2.72 -13.74 -4.54
N ALA A 134 3.27 -13.58 -5.74
CA ALA A 134 3.73 -12.30 -6.24
C ALA A 134 2.61 -11.63 -7.03
N SER A 135 2.03 -10.57 -6.48
CA SER A 135 0.93 -9.83 -7.12
C SER A 135 1.48 -8.97 -8.26
N VAL A 136 1.25 -9.40 -9.49
CA VAL A 136 1.66 -8.64 -10.69
C VAL A 136 0.65 -7.57 -11.08
N LYS A 137 -0.62 -7.75 -10.71
CA LYS A 137 -1.69 -6.75 -10.80
C LYS A 137 -2.63 -6.88 -9.61
N SER A 138 -3.22 -5.77 -9.21
CA SER A 138 -4.20 -5.72 -8.13
C SER A 138 -5.49 -5.07 -8.62
N ILE A 139 -6.61 -5.75 -8.38
CA ILE A 139 -7.96 -5.25 -8.69
C ILE A 139 -8.52 -4.67 -7.41
N GLY A 140 -8.72 -3.35 -7.36
CA GLY A 140 -9.27 -2.66 -6.20
C GLY A 140 -10.76 -2.45 -6.31
N PHE A 141 -11.52 -2.90 -5.30
CA PHE A 141 -12.97 -2.69 -5.18
C PHE A 141 -13.31 -1.52 -4.25
N ASP A 142 -12.28 -0.94 -3.61
CA ASP A 142 -12.44 0.15 -2.66
C ASP A 142 -12.66 1.52 -3.31
N GLY A 143 -12.31 1.65 -4.59
CA GLY A 143 -12.45 2.90 -5.34
C GLY A 143 -11.43 3.99 -4.99
N LEU A 144 -10.49 3.76 -4.08
CA LEU A 144 -9.56 4.76 -3.56
C LEU A 144 -8.79 5.48 -4.67
N LEU A 145 -8.21 4.72 -5.60
CA LEU A 145 -7.38 5.29 -6.66
C LEU A 145 -8.19 6.19 -7.63
N ASN A 146 -9.50 6.05 -7.70
CA ASN A 146 -10.38 6.87 -8.54
C ASN A 146 -10.46 8.33 -8.09
N PHE A 147 -10.05 8.64 -6.85
CA PHE A 147 -9.98 10.01 -6.34
C PHE A 147 -8.71 10.75 -6.76
N TYR A 148 -7.73 10.06 -7.37
CA TYR A 148 -6.45 10.65 -7.78
C TYR A 148 -6.40 10.96 -9.27
N ALA A 149 -5.97 12.20 -9.58
CA ALA A 149 -5.72 12.60 -10.97
C ALA A 149 -4.58 11.75 -11.58
N GLY A 150 -4.70 11.44 -12.86
CA GLY A 150 -3.68 10.65 -13.57
C GLY A 150 -3.72 9.14 -13.31
N ARG A 151 -4.70 8.63 -12.55
CA ARG A 151 -4.84 7.18 -12.27
C ARG A 151 -4.79 6.31 -13.54
N ASN A 152 -5.29 6.81 -14.66
CA ASN A 152 -5.28 6.09 -15.94
C ASN A 152 -3.87 5.85 -16.50
N ASN A 153 -2.85 6.55 -16.03
CA ASN A 153 -1.47 6.35 -16.46
C ASN A 153 -0.81 5.12 -15.79
N VAL A 154 -1.40 4.66 -14.68
CA VAL A 154 -0.88 3.54 -13.86
C VAL A 154 -1.83 2.35 -13.78
N CYS A 155 -2.98 2.44 -14.46
CA CYS A 155 -4.00 1.39 -14.47
C CYS A 155 -4.06 0.67 -15.81
N ASP A 156 -4.42 -0.61 -15.76
CA ASP A 156 -4.77 -1.41 -16.93
C ASP A 156 -6.26 -1.23 -17.27
N LEU A 157 -6.55 -0.20 -18.06
CA LEU A 157 -7.93 0.17 -18.43
C LEU A 157 -8.64 -0.93 -19.25
N GLN A 158 -7.89 -1.70 -20.03
CA GLN A 158 -8.47 -2.79 -20.81
C GLN A 158 -8.94 -3.92 -19.90
N LEU A 159 -8.14 -4.29 -18.91
CA LEU A 159 -8.51 -5.32 -17.94
C LEU A 159 -9.64 -4.83 -17.01
N GLU A 160 -9.67 -3.55 -16.64
CA GLU A 160 -10.79 -2.98 -15.89
C GLU A 160 -12.12 -3.16 -16.60
N GLU A 161 -12.15 -2.85 -17.90
CA GLU A 161 -13.37 -2.95 -18.69
C GLU A 161 -13.78 -4.42 -18.88
N ALA A 162 -12.83 -5.30 -19.21
CA ALA A 162 -13.07 -6.73 -19.34
C ALA A 162 -13.59 -7.34 -18.02
N PHE A 163 -13.02 -6.94 -16.87
CA PHE A 163 -13.46 -7.37 -15.55
C PHE A 163 -14.89 -6.92 -15.26
N LYS A 164 -15.22 -5.66 -15.50
CA LYS A 164 -16.58 -5.14 -15.29
C LYS A 164 -17.62 -5.87 -16.11
N GLN A 165 -17.30 -6.14 -17.38
CA GLN A 165 -18.19 -6.87 -18.28
C GLN A 165 -18.37 -8.33 -17.84
N HIS A 166 -17.27 -9.02 -17.50
CA HIS A 166 -17.30 -10.42 -17.08
C HIS A 166 -18.12 -10.61 -15.79
N MET A 167 -17.92 -9.72 -14.82
CA MET A 167 -18.61 -9.76 -13.53
C MET A 167 -20.02 -9.17 -13.55
N ALA A 168 -20.48 -8.65 -14.70
CA ALA A 168 -21.71 -7.83 -14.75
C ALA A 168 -21.73 -6.79 -13.59
N TRP A 169 -20.61 -6.08 -13.42
CA TRP A 169 -20.33 -5.27 -12.22
C TRP A 169 -21.40 -4.21 -12.01
N ASP A 170 -22.04 -4.25 -10.85
CA ASP A 170 -23.03 -3.24 -10.46
C ASP A 170 -22.32 -1.93 -10.05
N SER A 171 -22.69 -0.85 -10.73
CA SER A 171 -22.14 0.49 -10.50
C SER A 171 -22.36 1.02 -9.08
N ILE A 172 -23.35 0.49 -8.34
CA ILE A 172 -23.58 0.87 -6.94
C ILE A 172 -22.40 0.49 -6.02
N LYS A 173 -21.60 -0.51 -6.43
CA LYS A 173 -20.38 -0.94 -5.70
C LYS A 173 -19.20 0.00 -5.91
N GLY A 174 -19.34 1.08 -6.71
CA GLY A 174 -18.23 1.91 -7.17
C GLY A 174 -17.46 1.25 -8.32
N ALA A 175 -16.64 2.03 -9.03
CA ALA A 175 -15.87 1.51 -10.16
C ALA A 175 -14.61 0.79 -9.67
N PRO A 176 -14.38 -0.48 -10.04
CA PRO A 176 -13.13 -1.15 -9.76
C PRO A 176 -12.00 -0.53 -10.59
N TYR A 177 -10.78 -0.65 -10.10
CA TYR A 177 -9.57 -0.27 -10.83
C TYR A 177 -8.56 -1.40 -10.84
N VAL A 178 -7.66 -1.42 -11.81
CA VAL A 178 -6.59 -2.42 -11.91
C VAL A 178 -5.24 -1.72 -11.92
N SER A 179 -4.52 -1.78 -10.81
CA SER A 179 -3.15 -1.28 -10.73
C SER A 179 -2.15 -2.35 -11.16
N VAL A 180 -1.04 -1.91 -11.77
CA VAL A 180 0.04 -2.77 -12.25
C VAL A 180 1.25 -2.60 -11.35
N ALA A 181 1.81 -3.71 -10.88
CA ALA A 181 3.04 -3.69 -10.10
C ALA A 181 4.25 -3.35 -11.00
N ASP A 182 5.29 -2.77 -10.40
CA ASP A 182 6.56 -2.55 -11.09
C ASP A 182 7.17 -3.89 -11.52
N ALA A 183 7.36 -4.07 -12.85
CA ALA A 183 7.79 -5.33 -13.44
C ALA A 183 9.23 -5.70 -13.04
N ASP A 184 10.11 -4.71 -12.93
CA ASP A 184 11.51 -4.95 -12.56
C ASP A 184 11.61 -5.36 -11.09
N LEU A 185 10.83 -4.73 -10.22
CA LEU A 185 10.75 -5.09 -8.81
C LEU A 185 10.17 -6.50 -8.63
N ILE A 186 9.09 -6.84 -9.33
CA ILE A 186 8.53 -8.20 -9.33
C ILE A 186 9.58 -9.23 -9.79
N ASN A 187 10.33 -8.95 -10.86
CA ASN A 187 11.35 -9.86 -11.36
C ASN A 187 12.53 -10.05 -10.39
N GLN A 188 12.81 -9.04 -9.56
CA GLN A 188 13.86 -9.14 -8.53
C GLN A 188 13.41 -9.92 -7.29
N ILE A 189 12.10 -9.90 -6.96
CA ILE A 189 11.57 -10.45 -5.71
C ILE A 189 10.99 -11.85 -5.92
N ALA A 190 10.25 -12.06 -7.01
CA ALA A 190 9.52 -13.31 -7.23
C ALA A 190 10.46 -14.43 -7.66
N GLY A 191 10.74 -15.35 -6.74
CA GLY A 191 11.45 -16.60 -7.00
C GLY A 191 10.57 -17.64 -7.71
N ASP A 192 11.19 -18.77 -8.06
CA ASP A 192 10.51 -19.88 -8.74
C ASP A 192 9.49 -20.59 -7.83
N ASP A 193 9.57 -20.37 -6.53
CA ASP A 193 8.65 -20.88 -5.50
C ASP A 193 7.41 -20.00 -5.31
N MET A 194 7.30 -18.89 -6.04
CA MET A 194 6.18 -17.94 -5.95
C MET A 194 5.26 -18.04 -7.16
N VAL A 195 3.95 -18.05 -6.89
CA VAL A 195 2.94 -17.94 -7.95
C VAL A 195 2.79 -16.47 -8.34
N ARG A 196 3.06 -16.15 -9.60
CA ARG A 196 2.74 -14.82 -10.16
C ARG A 196 1.27 -14.77 -10.51
N GLY A 197 0.52 -13.88 -9.88
CA GLY A 197 -0.93 -13.84 -10.04
C GLY A 197 -1.53 -12.46 -9.82
N TYR A 198 -2.84 -12.38 -9.99
CA TYR A 198 -3.61 -11.18 -9.70
C TYR A 198 -4.21 -11.30 -8.30
N THR A 199 -4.26 -10.18 -7.59
CA THR A 199 -4.90 -10.10 -6.27
C THR A 199 -6.08 -9.16 -6.32
N ILE A 200 -7.08 -9.43 -5.49
CA ILE A 200 -8.23 -8.53 -5.30
C ILE A 200 -8.07 -7.85 -3.94
N SER A 201 -8.24 -6.53 -3.92
CA SER A 201 -8.28 -5.72 -2.70
C SER A 201 -9.67 -5.15 -2.51
N CYS A 202 -10.25 -5.38 -1.34
CA CYS A 202 -11.62 -4.97 -1.05
C CYS A 202 -11.66 -4.02 0.16
N GLY A 203 -12.60 -3.08 0.16
CA GLY A 203 -12.84 -2.14 1.27
C GLY A 203 -13.46 -2.78 2.52
N GLY A 204 -13.49 -4.11 2.63
CA GLY A 204 -13.98 -4.85 3.79
C GLY A 204 -13.63 -6.34 3.70
N PHE A 205 -13.63 -7.00 4.86
CA PHE A 205 -13.19 -8.40 4.96
C PHE A 205 -14.32 -9.42 4.69
N TYR A 206 -15.56 -9.08 4.99
CA TYR A 206 -16.70 -10.01 4.89
C TYR A 206 -17.47 -9.82 3.58
N GLY A 207 -18.51 -9.01 3.58
CA GLY A 207 -19.36 -8.80 2.39
C GLY A 207 -18.62 -8.40 1.13
N PRO A 208 -17.70 -7.41 1.17
CA PRO A 208 -16.91 -7.03 -0.01
C PRO A 208 -15.98 -8.14 -0.55
N GLN A 209 -15.66 -9.15 0.27
CA GLN A 209 -14.89 -10.33 -0.15
C GLN A 209 -15.78 -11.58 -0.39
N GLY A 210 -17.09 -11.41 -0.50
CA GLY A 210 -18.00 -12.52 -0.76
C GLY A 210 -18.18 -13.49 0.40
N ARG A 211 -17.84 -13.11 1.64
CA ARG A 211 -18.01 -13.95 2.83
C ARG A 211 -19.38 -13.73 3.44
N ILE A 212 -20.16 -14.82 3.51
CA ILE A 212 -21.51 -14.80 4.08
C ILE A 212 -21.41 -15.20 5.56
N LEU A 213 -21.91 -14.32 6.42
CA LEU A 213 -22.12 -14.61 7.83
C LEU A 213 -23.63 -14.52 8.15
N ARG A 214 -23.99 -13.82 9.24
CA ARG A 214 -25.38 -13.60 9.62
C ARG A 214 -26.12 -12.60 8.71
N ALA A 215 -25.39 -11.64 8.16
CA ALA A 215 -25.95 -10.71 7.18
C ALA A 215 -25.77 -11.29 5.77
N ASP A 216 -26.84 -11.25 4.99
CA ASP A 216 -26.79 -11.64 3.58
C ASP A 216 -25.97 -10.63 2.77
N ILE A 217 -25.33 -11.11 1.70
CA ILE A 217 -24.56 -10.28 0.78
C ILE A 217 -25.29 -10.15 -0.56
N ALA A 218 -25.03 -9.04 -1.25
CA ALA A 218 -25.71 -8.70 -2.50
C ALA A 218 -25.35 -9.67 -3.65
N ASP A 219 -24.14 -10.24 -3.63
CA ASP A 219 -23.65 -11.16 -4.66
C ASP A 219 -23.02 -12.39 -4.03
N PRO A 220 -23.78 -13.45 -3.73
CA PRO A 220 -23.27 -14.67 -3.11
C PRO A 220 -22.27 -15.43 -3.98
N LYS A 221 -22.22 -15.15 -5.28
CA LYS A 221 -21.33 -15.81 -6.25
C LYS A 221 -20.13 -14.98 -6.67
N GLN A 222 -19.87 -13.88 -5.98
CA GLN A 222 -18.79 -12.95 -6.33
C GLN A 222 -17.42 -13.63 -6.50
N ASN A 223 -17.18 -14.77 -5.87
CA ASN A 223 -15.91 -15.50 -5.91
C ASN A 223 -15.93 -16.71 -6.87
N GLU A 224 -17.02 -16.95 -7.57
CA GLU A 224 -17.17 -17.99 -8.60
C GLU A 224 -16.83 -17.47 -10.00
#